data_19908f3a3f4c740ff718a96a834affc6
#
_entry.id   19908f3a3f4c740ff718a96a834affc6
#
_cell.length_a   1.000
_cell.length_b   1.000
_cell.length_c   1.000
_cell.angle_alpha   90.00
_cell.angle_beta   90.00
_cell.angle_gamma   90.00
#
_symmetry.space_group_name_H-M   'P 1'
#
loop_
_entity.id
_entity.type
_entity.pdbx_description
1 polymer ?
#
loop_
_entity_poly.entity_id
_entity_poly.type
_entity_poly.pdbx_seq_one_letter_code
_entity_poly.pdbx_strand_id
1 'polypeptide(L)'
;MPIRSQHTTIGIIGTGAMGRGIAQIAAQAGCRVLLLDAREGAAAEAKVALEKQWGKLVEKGKLTADAAASAAERLEVVAGMLDLTYANVVVEAIVEQLDAKRALFKELDDIVSADCVLATNTSSLSVTSIAAGTAFPGRVAGFHFFNPVPLMKVVEVVAGALTDSAALDLLTMLAAEWGHTPVRAQDTPGFIVNHAGRGYVTEALAVLRERVADVPVIDAILREAAGFRLGPF
;
A
#
# COMPACT_ATOMS: atom_id res chain seq x y z
N MET A 1 17.16 -10.16 -16.72
CA MET A 1 17.76 -9.77 -15.44
C MET A 1 16.64 -9.70 -14.41
N PRO A 2 16.82 -10.11 -13.16
CA PRO A 2 15.80 -9.88 -12.15
C PRO A 2 15.57 -8.37 -12.02
N ILE A 3 14.30 -7.97 -12.01
CA ILE A 3 13.90 -6.58 -11.76
C ILE A 3 14.36 -6.24 -10.33
N ARG A 4 15.08 -5.14 -10.18
CA ARG A 4 15.51 -4.62 -8.87
C ARG A 4 14.96 -3.23 -8.67
N SER A 5 14.71 -2.83 -7.43
CA SER A 5 14.19 -1.49 -7.08
C SER A 5 14.92 -0.35 -7.78
N GLN A 6 16.25 -0.44 -7.91
CA GLN A 6 17.10 0.57 -8.60
C GLN A 6 16.82 0.74 -10.10
N HIS A 7 16.08 -0.18 -10.73
CA HIS A 7 15.72 -0.14 -12.15
C HIS A 7 14.21 -0.14 -12.36
N THR A 8 13.45 0.09 -11.28
CA THR A 8 11.98 0.03 -11.29
C THR A 8 11.39 1.42 -11.20
N THR A 9 10.50 1.74 -12.12
CA THR A 9 9.68 2.95 -12.07
C THR A 9 8.31 2.61 -11.49
N ILE A 10 7.93 3.29 -10.42
CA ILE A 10 6.66 3.11 -9.72
C ILE A 10 5.79 4.35 -9.94
N GLY A 11 4.61 4.18 -10.53
CA GLY A 11 3.57 5.21 -10.52
C GLY A 11 2.78 5.13 -9.21
N ILE A 12 2.52 6.25 -8.58
CA ILE A 12 1.64 6.36 -7.40
C ILE A 12 0.49 7.28 -7.75
N ILE A 13 -0.72 6.75 -7.75
CA ILE A 13 -1.94 7.54 -7.99
C ILE A 13 -2.73 7.67 -6.69
N GLY A 14 -2.94 8.93 -6.28
CA GLY A 14 -3.43 9.28 -4.95
C GLY A 14 -2.28 9.46 -3.97
N THR A 15 -2.00 10.71 -3.62
CA THR A 15 -0.85 11.12 -2.78
C THR A 15 -1.25 11.45 -1.34
N GLY A 16 -2.37 10.90 -0.89
CA GLY A 16 -2.79 10.93 0.51
C GLY A 16 -1.83 10.21 1.45
N ALA A 17 -2.27 9.92 2.67
CA ALA A 17 -1.42 9.30 3.69
C ALA A 17 -0.79 7.97 3.22
N MET A 18 -1.57 7.11 2.54
CA MET A 18 -1.10 5.81 2.07
C MET A 18 -0.16 5.95 0.87
N GLY A 19 -0.60 6.64 -0.21
CA GLY A 19 0.24 6.79 -1.42
C GLY A 19 1.54 7.50 -1.12
N ARG A 20 1.52 8.54 -0.27
CA ARG A 20 2.74 9.21 0.20
C ARG A 20 3.66 8.28 0.98
N GLY A 21 3.10 7.45 1.86
CA GLY A 21 3.89 6.46 2.60
C GLY A 21 4.52 5.40 1.71
N ILE A 22 3.79 4.93 0.69
CA ILE A 22 4.29 3.96 -0.30
C ILE A 22 5.39 4.62 -1.17
N ALA A 23 5.16 5.86 -1.63
CA ALA A 23 6.16 6.63 -2.35
C ALA A 23 7.47 6.81 -1.56
N GLN A 24 7.34 7.08 -0.25
CA GLN A 24 8.49 7.20 0.65
C GLN A 24 9.37 5.95 0.64
N ILE A 25 8.79 4.79 0.90
CA ILE A 25 9.57 3.54 1.01
C ILE A 25 10.12 3.09 -0.33
N ALA A 26 9.38 3.27 -1.43
CA ALA A 26 9.84 2.97 -2.77
C ALA A 26 11.04 3.84 -3.18
N ALA A 27 10.98 5.15 -2.96
CA ALA A 27 12.09 6.07 -3.25
C ALA A 27 13.33 5.79 -2.39
N GLN A 28 13.15 5.48 -1.10
CA GLN A 28 14.24 5.08 -0.20
C GLN A 28 14.90 3.76 -0.62
N ALA A 29 14.12 2.82 -1.19
CA ALA A 29 14.64 1.56 -1.73
C ALA A 29 15.33 1.70 -3.10
N GLY A 30 15.26 2.90 -3.72
CA GLY A 30 15.95 3.20 -4.97
C GLY A 30 15.08 3.26 -6.22
N CYS A 31 13.76 3.06 -6.12
CA CYS A 31 12.86 3.20 -7.23
C CYS A 31 12.73 4.66 -7.70
N ARG A 32 12.57 4.87 -9.02
CA ARG A 32 12.01 6.13 -9.55
C ARG A 32 10.52 6.13 -9.25
N VAL A 33 10.00 7.21 -8.69
CA VAL A 33 8.60 7.29 -8.25
C VAL A 33 7.92 8.48 -8.92
N LEU A 34 6.87 8.20 -9.69
CA LEU A 34 6.04 9.17 -10.38
C LEU A 34 4.78 9.42 -9.54
N LEU A 35 4.58 10.66 -9.09
CA LEU A 35 3.47 11.05 -8.23
C LEU A 35 2.37 11.73 -9.05
N LEU A 36 1.17 11.17 -9.01
CA LEU A 36 -0.02 11.71 -9.65
C LEU A 36 -1.17 11.78 -8.65
N ASP A 37 -1.92 12.86 -8.68
CA ASP A 37 -3.15 13.04 -7.89
C ASP A 37 -4.20 13.77 -8.71
N ALA A 38 -5.47 13.45 -8.49
CA ALA A 38 -6.58 14.13 -9.15
C ALA A 38 -6.76 15.56 -8.64
N ARG A 39 -6.37 15.84 -7.38
CA ARG A 39 -6.39 17.18 -6.82
C ARG A 39 -5.15 17.93 -7.26
N GLU A 40 -5.36 19.04 -7.94
CA GLU A 40 -4.26 19.93 -8.37
C GLU A 40 -3.36 20.31 -7.18
N GLY A 41 -2.05 20.22 -7.38
CA GLY A 41 -1.04 20.55 -6.37
C GLY A 41 -0.78 19.45 -5.33
N ALA A 42 -1.66 18.45 -5.16
CA ALA A 42 -1.53 17.45 -4.11
C ALA A 42 -0.24 16.62 -4.22
N ALA A 43 0.13 16.23 -5.44
CA ALA A 43 1.38 15.49 -5.67
C ALA A 43 2.62 16.32 -5.30
N ALA A 44 2.63 17.61 -5.62
CA ALA A 44 3.70 18.54 -5.23
C ALA A 44 3.76 18.73 -3.71
N GLU A 45 2.61 18.92 -3.06
CA GLU A 45 2.52 19.00 -1.60
C GLU A 45 3.05 17.72 -0.93
N ALA A 46 2.73 16.56 -1.49
CA ALA A 46 3.21 15.27 -0.99
C ALA A 46 4.73 15.14 -1.11
N LYS A 47 5.33 15.56 -2.24
CA LYS A 47 6.79 15.58 -2.42
C LYS A 47 7.45 16.47 -1.37
N VAL A 48 7.00 17.72 -1.21
CA VAL A 48 7.53 18.65 -0.20
C VAL A 48 7.40 18.09 1.22
N ALA A 49 6.26 17.45 1.52
CA ALA A 49 6.05 16.83 2.83
C ALA A 49 7.04 15.68 3.11
N LEU A 50 7.36 14.86 2.10
CA LEU A 50 8.36 13.80 2.20
C LEU A 50 9.77 14.36 2.40
N GLU A 51 10.17 15.36 1.62
CA GLU A 51 11.47 16.03 1.76
C GLU A 51 11.64 16.61 3.17
N LYS A 52 10.61 17.28 3.68
CA LYS A 52 10.60 17.79 5.07
C LYS A 52 10.68 16.68 6.10
N GLN A 53 10.01 15.56 5.88
CA GLN A 53 10.06 14.40 6.78
C GLN A 53 11.46 13.77 6.80
N TRP A 54 12.10 13.61 5.64
CA TRP A 54 13.47 13.12 5.55
C TRP A 54 14.46 14.06 6.22
N GLY A 55 14.32 15.39 6.05
CA GLY A 55 15.12 16.38 6.78
C GLY A 55 15.06 16.17 8.30
N LYS A 56 13.86 15.96 8.86
CA LYS A 56 13.70 15.65 10.29
C LYS A 56 14.34 14.32 10.70
N LEU A 57 14.39 13.33 9.80
CA LEU A 57 15.07 12.06 10.09
C LEU A 57 16.58 12.22 10.07
N VAL A 58 17.12 13.08 9.21
CA VAL A 58 18.54 13.46 9.19
C VAL A 58 18.93 14.19 10.48
N GLU A 59 18.16 15.19 10.90
CA GLU A 59 18.36 15.92 12.16
C GLU A 59 18.41 14.97 13.38
N LYS A 60 17.60 13.90 13.35
CA LYS A 60 17.54 12.87 14.41
C LYS A 60 18.58 11.76 14.27
N GLY A 61 19.48 11.83 13.28
CA GLY A 61 20.46 10.80 13.00
C GLY A 61 19.90 9.44 12.55
N LYS A 62 18.64 9.42 12.09
CA LYS A 62 17.95 8.19 11.62
C LYS A 62 18.10 7.95 10.11
N LEU A 63 18.58 8.93 9.38
CA LEU A 63 18.86 8.89 7.94
C LEU A 63 20.10 9.74 7.66
N THR A 64 20.94 9.36 6.69
CA THR A 64 22.04 10.22 6.24
C THR A 64 21.53 11.30 5.29
N ALA A 65 22.22 12.44 5.21
CA ALA A 65 21.87 13.51 4.28
C ALA A 65 21.87 13.03 2.82
N ASP A 66 22.89 12.25 2.44
CA ASP A 66 23.01 11.68 1.08
C ASP A 66 21.86 10.74 0.73
N ALA A 67 21.43 9.88 1.68
CA ALA A 67 20.28 8.99 1.46
C ALA A 67 18.97 9.78 1.33
N ALA A 68 18.81 10.85 2.11
CA ALA A 68 17.65 11.73 2.00
C ALA A 68 17.60 12.46 0.64
N ALA A 69 18.73 13.04 0.22
CA ALA A 69 18.86 13.71 -1.07
C ALA A 69 18.60 12.75 -2.24
N SER A 70 19.22 11.57 -2.22
CA SER A 70 19.01 10.54 -3.24
C SER A 70 17.56 10.06 -3.31
N ALA A 71 16.85 9.93 -2.19
CA ALA A 71 15.43 9.57 -2.20
C ALA A 71 14.57 10.71 -2.78
N ALA A 72 14.88 11.97 -2.46
CA ALA A 72 14.16 13.14 -2.97
C ALA A 72 14.30 13.29 -4.50
N GLU A 73 15.50 13.04 -5.05
CA GLU A 73 15.77 13.08 -6.48
C GLU A 73 14.96 12.05 -7.29
N ARG A 74 14.57 10.94 -6.65
CA ARG A 74 13.75 9.89 -7.28
C ARG A 74 12.27 10.21 -7.33
N LEU A 75 11.81 11.24 -6.62
CA LEU A 75 10.41 11.67 -6.64
C LEU A 75 10.16 12.68 -7.76
N GLU A 76 9.27 12.33 -8.66
CA GLU A 76 8.86 13.18 -9.78
C GLU A 76 7.35 13.41 -9.73
N VAL A 77 6.93 14.66 -9.80
CA VAL A 77 5.52 15.02 -9.95
C VAL A 77 5.21 15.03 -11.43
N VAL A 78 4.22 14.27 -11.84
CA VAL A 78 3.81 14.16 -13.24
C VAL A 78 2.49 14.89 -13.51
N ALA A 79 2.29 15.28 -14.77
CA ALA A 79 1.14 16.10 -15.16
C ALA A 79 -0.12 15.28 -15.44
N GLY A 80 0.04 14.00 -15.82
CA GLY A 80 -1.10 13.17 -16.18
C GLY A 80 -0.77 11.68 -16.30
N MET A 81 -1.79 10.88 -16.55
CA MET A 81 -1.64 9.42 -16.63
C MET A 81 -0.75 8.95 -17.78
N LEU A 82 -0.65 9.70 -18.88
CA LEU A 82 0.25 9.38 -19.98
C LEU A 82 1.72 9.34 -19.57
N ASP A 83 2.11 10.07 -18.52
CA ASP A 83 3.46 10.03 -18.00
C ASP A 83 3.80 8.69 -17.32
N LEU A 84 2.77 7.88 -17.02
CA LEU A 84 2.91 6.54 -16.43
C LEU A 84 3.12 5.42 -17.45
N THR A 85 3.12 5.71 -18.76
CA THR A 85 3.18 4.72 -19.85
C THR A 85 4.30 3.70 -19.64
N TYR A 86 5.45 4.11 -19.15
CA TYR A 86 6.62 3.25 -18.95
C TYR A 86 6.85 2.86 -17.48
N ALA A 87 5.84 3.01 -16.63
CA ALA A 87 5.92 2.49 -15.27
C ALA A 87 5.96 0.95 -15.27
N ASN A 88 6.75 0.36 -14.41
CA ASN A 88 6.77 -1.09 -14.21
C ASN A 88 5.63 -1.55 -13.30
N VAL A 89 5.28 -0.70 -12.33
CA VAL A 89 4.15 -0.91 -11.42
C VAL A 89 3.43 0.41 -11.22
N VAL A 90 2.12 0.42 -11.28
CA VAL A 90 1.30 1.55 -10.82
C VAL A 90 0.55 1.12 -9.56
N VAL A 91 0.76 1.86 -8.46
CA VAL A 91 0.05 1.62 -7.19
C VAL A 91 -1.02 2.70 -7.02
N GLU A 92 -2.26 2.25 -6.93
CA GLU A 92 -3.44 3.10 -6.69
C GLU A 92 -3.71 3.18 -5.18
N ALA A 93 -3.86 4.40 -4.68
CA ALA A 93 -4.21 4.72 -3.29
C ALA A 93 -5.23 5.89 -3.22
N ILE A 94 -6.25 5.84 -4.10
CA ILE A 94 -7.34 6.84 -4.17
C ILE A 94 -8.45 6.51 -3.17
N VAL A 95 -9.59 7.22 -3.27
CA VAL A 95 -10.77 6.98 -2.43
C VAL A 95 -11.27 5.54 -2.52
N GLU A 96 -11.76 4.99 -1.41
CA GLU A 96 -12.22 3.60 -1.30
C GLU A 96 -13.63 3.43 -1.89
N GLN A 97 -13.74 3.64 -3.21
CA GLN A 97 -14.97 3.53 -3.99
C GLN A 97 -14.73 2.65 -5.21
N LEU A 98 -15.48 1.55 -5.33
CA LEU A 98 -15.29 0.54 -6.35
C LEU A 98 -15.35 1.11 -7.77
N ASP A 99 -16.34 1.95 -8.05
CA ASP A 99 -16.54 2.51 -9.39
C ASP A 99 -15.41 3.48 -9.78
N ALA A 100 -14.90 4.26 -8.82
CA ALA A 100 -13.75 5.13 -9.05
C ALA A 100 -12.49 4.33 -9.37
N LYS A 101 -12.24 3.26 -8.61
CA LYS A 101 -11.10 2.38 -8.85
C LYS A 101 -11.22 1.63 -10.19
N ARG A 102 -12.40 1.10 -10.52
CA ARG A 102 -12.66 0.47 -11.81
C ARG A 102 -12.41 1.40 -12.99
N ALA A 103 -12.92 2.64 -12.90
CA ALA A 103 -12.72 3.63 -13.95
C ALA A 103 -11.23 3.93 -14.15
N LEU A 104 -10.50 4.13 -13.05
CA LEU A 104 -9.07 4.37 -13.09
C LEU A 104 -8.29 3.19 -13.68
N PHE A 105 -8.59 1.96 -13.25
CA PHE A 105 -7.89 0.77 -13.73
C PHE A 105 -8.15 0.51 -15.21
N LYS A 106 -9.38 0.78 -15.67
CA LYS A 106 -9.71 0.70 -17.10
C LYS A 106 -8.93 1.71 -17.92
N GLU A 107 -8.80 2.95 -17.46
CA GLU A 107 -8.03 3.99 -18.14
C GLU A 107 -6.53 3.68 -18.14
N LEU A 108 -5.99 3.19 -17.02
CA LEU A 108 -4.59 2.75 -16.93
C LEU A 108 -4.29 1.58 -17.86
N ASP A 109 -5.22 0.66 -18.02
CA ASP A 109 -5.07 -0.54 -18.87
C ASP A 109 -4.81 -0.18 -20.32
N ASP A 110 -5.38 0.95 -20.79
CA ASP A 110 -5.19 1.48 -22.15
C ASP A 110 -3.88 2.30 -22.30
N ILE A 111 -3.28 2.76 -21.21
CA ILE A 111 -2.16 3.71 -21.22
C ILE A 111 -0.81 3.03 -20.97
N VAL A 112 -0.75 2.18 -19.95
CA VAL A 112 0.52 1.60 -19.50
C VAL A 112 0.93 0.39 -20.33
N SER A 113 2.24 0.10 -20.35
CA SER A 113 2.79 -1.09 -20.99
C SER A 113 2.07 -2.37 -20.55
N ALA A 114 1.95 -3.36 -21.45
CA ALA A 114 1.33 -4.65 -21.15
C ALA A 114 2.01 -5.39 -19.99
N ASP A 115 3.31 -5.16 -19.77
CA ASP A 115 4.09 -5.75 -18.68
C ASP A 115 3.96 -4.99 -17.35
N CYS A 116 3.26 -3.85 -17.33
CA CYS A 116 3.06 -3.06 -16.12
C CYS A 116 2.07 -3.75 -15.19
N VAL A 117 2.45 -3.96 -13.93
CA VAL A 117 1.55 -4.46 -12.88
C VAL A 117 0.71 -3.31 -12.34
N LEU A 118 -0.60 -3.51 -12.30
CA LEU A 118 -1.55 -2.57 -11.70
C LEU A 118 -1.91 -3.04 -10.28
N ALA A 119 -1.49 -2.30 -9.27
CA ALA A 119 -1.66 -2.67 -7.88
C ALA A 119 -2.64 -1.73 -7.17
N THR A 120 -3.59 -2.28 -6.41
CA THR A 120 -4.51 -1.49 -5.58
C THR A 120 -4.16 -1.60 -4.11
N ASN A 121 -4.16 -0.47 -3.40
CA ASN A 121 -3.96 -0.45 -1.94
C ASN A 121 -5.31 -0.54 -1.18
N THR A 122 -6.37 -1.02 -1.82
CA THR A 122 -7.66 -1.23 -1.14
C THR A 122 -7.50 -2.09 0.12
N SER A 123 -8.29 -1.79 1.14
CA SER A 123 -8.34 -2.56 2.39
C SER A 123 -9.55 -3.48 2.50
N SER A 124 -10.54 -3.31 1.62
CA SER A 124 -11.86 -3.95 1.78
C SER A 124 -12.57 -4.30 0.48
N LEU A 125 -12.23 -3.63 -0.63
CA LEU A 125 -12.84 -3.90 -1.92
C LEU A 125 -12.20 -5.15 -2.57
N SER A 126 -13.01 -5.92 -3.29
CA SER A 126 -12.52 -7.09 -4.01
C SER A 126 -11.58 -6.66 -5.14
N VAL A 127 -10.36 -7.19 -5.13
CA VAL A 127 -9.35 -7.02 -6.18
C VAL A 127 -9.89 -7.55 -7.52
N THR A 128 -10.57 -8.69 -7.49
CA THR A 128 -11.27 -9.28 -8.64
C THR A 128 -12.30 -8.33 -9.23
N SER A 129 -13.06 -7.66 -8.36
CA SER A 129 -14.07 -6.68 -8.80
C SER A 129 -13.45 -5.43 -9.41
N ILE A 130 -12.29 -4.99 -8.92
CA ILE A 130 -11.54 -3.86 -9.51
C ILE A 130 -11.00 -4.26 -10.88
N ALA A 131 -10.45 -5.47 -11.00
CA ALA A 131 -9.88 -5.99 -12.25
C ALA A 131 -10.92 -6.27 -13.34
N ALA A 132 -12.18 -6.44 -13.01
CA ALA A 132 -13.22 -6.89 -13.93
C ALA A 132 -13.48 -5.94 -15.13
N GLY A 133 -12.97 -4.71 -15.11
CA GLY A 133 -13.10 -3.74 -16.20
C GLY A 133 -11.87 -3.64 -17.12
N THR A 134 -10.79 -4.36 -16.81
CA THR A 134 -9.54 -4.34 -17.59
C THR A 134 -9.51 -5.43 -18.64
N ALA A 135 -8.80 -5.20 -19.74
CA ALA A 135 -8.57 -6.21 -20.79
C ALA A 135 -7.54 -7.26 -20.34
N PHE A 136 -6.65 -6.88 -19.43
CA PHE A 136 -5.57 -7.74 -18.92
C PHE A 136 -5.64 -7.91 -17.40
N PRO A 137 -6.66 -8.60 -16.87
CA PRO A 137 -6.86 -8.73 -15.40
C PRO A 137 -5.75 -9.53 -14.71
N GLY A 138 -4.96 -10.32 -15.45
CA GLY A 138 -3.83 -11.07 -14.91
C GLY A 138 -2.74 -10.19 -14.29
N ARG A 139 -2.59 -8.94 -14.74
CA ARG A 139 -1.62 -7.97 -14.19
C ARG A 139 -2.15 -7.14 -13.02
N VAL A 140 -3.40 -7.38 -12.59
CA VAL A 140 -4.02 -6.65 -11.48
C VAL A 140 -3.88 -7.45 -10.18
N ALA A 141 -3.36 -6.81 -9.13
CA ALA A 141 -3.21 -7.42 -7.80
C ALA A 141 -3.50 -6.42 -6.67
N GLY A 142 -3.79 -6.91 -5.50
CA GLY A 142 -3.81 -6.08 -4.29
C GLY A 142 -2.38 -5.91 -3.72
N PHE A 143 -2.07 -4.71 -3.26
CA PHE A 143 -0.82 -4.38 -2.59
C PHE A 143 -1.14 -3.54 -1.35
N HIS A 144 -1.64 -4.24 -0.33
CA HIS A 144 -2.28 -3.64 0.84
C HIS A 144 -1.28 -3.35 1.94
N PHE A 145 -0.93 -2.08 2.08
CA PHE A 145 -0.08 -1.55 3.15
C PHE A 145 -0.93 -1.08 4.33
N PHE A 146 -0.29 -1.00 5.51
CA PHE A 146 -0.89 -0.53 6.75
C PHE A 146 -0.35 0.83 7.16
N ASN A 147 -1.21 1.69 7.72
CA ASN A 147 -0.83 3.02 8.16
C ASN A 147 -0.20 3.00 9.57
N PRO A 148 0.94 3.65 9.81
CA PRO A 148 1.82 4.37 8.88
C PRO A 148 2.74 3.42 8.09
N VAL A 149 2.76 3.54 6.75
CA VAL A 149 3.48 2.61 5.85
C VAL A 149 4.95 2.39 6.24
N PRO A 150 5.77 3.40 6.58
CA PRO A 150 7.17 3.17 6.93
C PRO A 150 7.38 2.39 8.23
N LEU A 151 6.37 2.34 9.11
CA LEU A 151 6.46 1.71 10.43
C LEU A 151 5.83 0.31 10.46
N MET A 152 4.73 0.14 9.74
CA MET A 152 3.99 -1.13 9.67
C MET A 152 4.64 -2.04 8.64
N LYS A 153 5.38 -3.04 9.11
CA LYS A 153 6.26 -3.84 8.26
C LYS A 153 5.58 -4.96 7.47
N VAL A 154 4.34 -5.27 7.76
CA VAL A 154 3.57 -6.26 7.00
C VAL A 154 2.91 -5.59 5.79
N VAL A 155 2.90 -6.27 4.65
CA VAL A 155 2.14 -5.91 3.46
C VAL A 155 1.49 -7.16 2.88
N GLU A 156 0.21 -7.08 2.53
CA GLU A 156 -0.51 -8.17 1.90
C GLU A 156 -0.46 -8.03 0.38
N VAL A 157 0.03 -9.08 -0.28
CA VAL A 157 0.00 -9.21 -1.73
C VAL A 157 -1.18 -10.10 -2.09
N VAL A 158 -2.25 -9.48 -2.59
CA VAL A 158 -3.57 -10.13 -2.71
C VAL A 158 -3.81 -10.59 -4.15
N ALA A 159 -4.08 -11.87 -4.30
CA ALA A 159 -4.44 -12.49 -5.57
C ALA A 159 -5.94 -12.33 -5.84
N GLY A 160 -6.33 -11.58 -6.85
CA GLY A 160 -7.66 -11.66 -7.45
C GLY A 160 -7.84 -12.97 -8.22
N ALA A 161 -9.06 -13.24 -8.65
CA ALA A 161 -9.41 -14.52 -9.32
C ALA A 161 -8.59 -14.81 -10.60
N LEU A 162 -8.12 -13.78 -11.29
CA LEU A 162 -7.38 -13.89 -12.54
C LEU A 162 -5.94 -13.37 -12.44
N THR A 163 -5.48 -12.99 -11.25
CA THR A 163 -4.13 -12.44 -11.08
C THR A 163 -3.06 -13.48 -11.40
N ASP A 164 -2.14 -13.14 -12.28
CA ASP A 164 -1.01 -13.98 -12.65
C ASP A 164 0.04 -14.07 -11.54
N SER A 165 0.68 -15.23 -11.42
CA SER A 165 1.75 -15.44 -10.45
C SER A 165 2.90 -14.45 -10.64
N ALA A 166 3.22 -14.07 -11.87
CA ALA A 166 4.29 -13.10 -12.18
C ALA A 166 4.04 -11.72 -11.54
N ALA A 167 2.79 -11.24 -11.53
CA ALA A 167 2.42 -10.00 -10.85
C ALA A 167 2.61 -10.09 -9.34
N LEU A 168 2.18 -11.22 -8.74
CA LEU A 168 2.35 -11.47 -7.31
C LEU A 168 3.83 -11.61 -6.93
N ASP A 169 4.64 -12.28 -7.76
CA ASP A 169 6.08 -12.45 -7.54
C ASP A 169 6.80 -11.11 -7.55
N LEU A 170 6.48 -10.24 -8.52
CA LEU A 170 7.05 -8.90 -8.62
C LEU A 170 6.73 -8.06 -7.38
N LEU A 171 5.45 -7.99 -6.97
CA LEU A 171 5.05 -7.22 -5.79
C LEU A 171 5.65 -7.79 -4.51
N THR A 172 5.74 -9.12 -4.38
CA THR A 172 6.38 -9.79 -3.23
C THR A 172 7.86 -9.41 -3.13
N MET A 173 8.57 -9.43 -4.26
CA MET A 173 9.99 -9.04 -4.34
C MET A 173 10.17 -7.57 -3.96
N LEU A 174 9.40 -6.66 -4.56
CA LEU A 174 9.49 -5.23 -4.27
C LEU A 174 9.21 -4.94 -2.80
N ALA A 175 8.17 -5.52 -2.22
CA ALA A 175 7.87 -5.34 -0.80
C ALA A 175 9.04 -5.76 0.10
N ALA A 176 9.68 -6.89 -0.19
CA ALA A 176 10.83 -7.37 0.56
C ALA A 176 12.04 -6.42 0.40
N GLU A 177 12.32 -5.94 -0.81
CA GLU A 177 13.39 -4.97 -1.06
C GLU A 177 13.11 -3.61 -0.39
N TRP A 178 11.84 -3.22 -0.21
CA TRP A 178 11.43 -2.02 0.51
C TRP A 178 11.45 -2.18 2.04
N GLY A 179 11.93 -3.33 2.53
CA GLY A 179 12.09 -3.61 3.96
C GLY A 179 10.77 -3.96 4.67
N HIS A 180 9.83 -4.53 3.92
CA HIS A 180 8.57 -5.06 4.44
C HIS A 180 8.56 -6.60 4.42
N THR A 181 7.65 -7.18 5.17
CA THR A 181 7.37 -8.61 5.16
C THR A 181 6.13 -8.86 4.29
N PRO A 182 6.28 -9.31 3.04
CA PRO A 182 5.14 -9.61 2.19
C PRO A 182 4.46 -10.91 2.62
N VAL A 183 3.14 -10.89 2.67
CA VAL A 183 2.30 -12.06 2.92
C VAL A 183 1.32 -12.21 1.76
N ARG A 184 1.30 -13.37 1.11
CA ARG A 184 0.32 -13.65 0.06
C ARG A 184 -1.04 -13.95 0.65
N ALA A 185 -2.05 -13.30 0.13
CA ALA A 185 -3.45 -13.45 0.52
C ALA A 185 -4.35 -13.71 -0.68
N GLN A 186 -5.49 -14.31 -0.43
CA GLN A 186 -6.58 -14.44 -1.40
C GLN A 186 -7.50 -13.21 -1.29
N ASP A 187 -8.22 -12.92 -2.38
CA ASP A 187 -9.22 -11.85 -2.46
C ASP A 187 -10.49 -12.23 -1.66
N THR A 188 -10.37 -12.15 -0.36
CA THR A 188 -11.46 -12.42 0.59
C THR A 188 -11.74 -11.17 1.43
N PRO A 189 -12.95 -10.98 1.98
CA PRO A 189 -13.29 -9.80 2.76
C PRO A 189 -12.34 -9.55 3.94
N GLY A 190 -11.58 -8.45 3.87
CA GLY A 190 -10.60 -8.05 4.88
C GLY A 190 -9.27 -8.79 4.79
N PHE A 191 -9.03 -9.57 3.74
CA PHE A 191 -7.81 -10.33 3.48
C PHE A 191 -7.41 -11.19 4.70
N ILE A 192 -6.19 -11.04 5.24
CA ILE A 192 -5.75 -11.77 6.42
C ILE A 192 -5.87 -10.90 7.68
N VAL A 193 -5.21 -9.74 7.70
CA VAL A 193 -5.06 -8.93 8.93
C VAL A 193 -6.39 -8.36 9.39
N ASN A 194 -7.17 -7.75 8.49
CA ASN A 194 -8.47 -7.20 8.87
C ASN A 194 -9.48 -8.29 9.19
N HIS A 195 -9.43 -9.45 8.51
CA HIS A 195 -10.30 -10.57 8.80
C HIS A 195 -10.04 -11.13 10.22
N ALA A 196 -8.77 -11.43 10.52
CA ALA A 196 -8.37 -11.92 11.84
C ALA A 196 -8.60 -10.88 12.95
N GLY A 197 -8.29 -9.60 12.68
CA GLY A 197 -8.46 -8.51 13.63
C GLY A 197 -9.92 -8.25 14.01
N ARG A 198 -10.85 -8.47 13.09
CA ARG A 198 -12.31 -8.37 13.40
C ARG A 198 -12.74 -9.43 14.43
N GLY A 199 -12.22 -10.66 14.32
CA GLY A 199 -12.49 -11.72 15.31
C GLY A 199 -12.15 -11.27 16.73
N TYR A 200 -11.02 -10.59 16.91
CA TYR A 200 -10.58 -10.06 18.19
C TYR A 200 -11.61 -9.13 18.86
N VAL A 201 -12.18 -8.20 18.08
CA VAL A 201 -13.18 -7.25 18.58
C VAL A 201 -14.56 -7.91 18.73
N THR A 202 -14.99 -8.73 17.79
CA THR A 202 -16.31 -9.36 17.84
C THR A 202 -16.45 -10.36 18.97
N GLU A 203 -15.40 -11.14 19.26
CA GLU A 203 -15.37 -12.06 20.41
C GLU A 203 -15.36 -11.28 21.73
N ALA A 204 -14.60 -10.20 21.84
CA ALA A 204 -14.62 -9.34 23.02
C ALA A 204 -16.02 -8.73 23.27
N LEU A 205 -16.71 -8.30 22.21
CA LEU A 205 -18.09 -7.83 22.31
C LEU A 205 -19.07 -8.93 22.74
N ALA A 206 -18.84 -10.20 22.33
CA ALA A 206 -19.63 -11.33 22.80
C ALA A 206 -19.45 -11.55 24.31
N VAL A 207 -18.21 -11.57 24.79
CA VAL A 207 -17.88 -11.67 26.23
C VAL A 207 -18.55 -10.57 27.05
N LEU A 208 -18.51 -9.31 26.54
CA LEU A 208 -19.18 -8.18 27.20
C LEU A 208 -20.71 -8.34 27.21
N ARG A 209 -21.30 -8.75 26.10
CA ARG A 209 -22.75 -8.99 25.96
C ARG A 209 -23.22 -10.10 26.92
N GLU A 210 -22.44 -11.13 27.10
CA GLU A 210 -22.70 -12.25 28.00
C GLU A 210 -22.46 -11.90 29.46
N ARG A 211 -21.99 -10.70 29.73
CA ARG A 211 -21.69 -10.19 31.09
C ARG A 211 -20.67 -11.04 31.86
N VAL A 212 -19.71 -11.64 31.13
CA VAL A 212 -18.63 -12.43 31.74
C VAL A 212 -17.66 -11.50 32.49
N ALA A 213 -17.34 -10.35 31.87
CA ALA A 213 -16.51 -9.31 32.46
C ALA A 213 -16.87 -7.93 31.87
N ASP A 214 -16.45 -6.87 32.52
CA ASP A 214 -16.56 -5.50 32.03
C ASP A 214 -15.36 -5.12 31.13
N VAL A 215 -15.49 -4.01 30.40
CA VAL A 215 -14.49 -3.52 29.44
C VAL A 215 -13.07 -3.42 30.04
N PRO A 216 -12.85 -2.77 31.21
CA PRO A 216 -11.52 -2.66 31.79
C PRO A 216 -10.86 -4.02 32.07
N VAL A 217 -11.64 -4.99 32.54
CA VAL A 217 -11.15 -6.34 32.86
C VAL A 217 -10.80 -7.10 31.60
N ILE A 218 -11.65 -7.04 30.57
CA ILE A 218 -11.38 -7.67 29.25
C ILE A 218 -10.08 -7.12 28.67
N ASP A 219 -9.94 -5.79 28.62
CA ASP A 219 -8.73 -5.13 28.11
C ASP A 219 -7.47 -5.51 28.91
N ALA A 220 -7.57 -5.53 30.25
CA ALA A 220 -6.44 -5.88 31.10
C ALA A 220 -5.99 -7.33 30.89
N ILE A 221 -6.91 -8.28 30.87
CA ILE A 221 -6.59 -9.71 30.64
C ILE A 221 -5.89 -9.90 29.31
N LEU A 222 -6.41 -9.28 28.24
CA LEU A 222 -5.83 -9.46 26.91
C LEU A 222 -4.46 -8.79 26.76
N ARG A 223 -4.23 -7.65 27.41
CA ARG A 223 -2.90 -7.02 27.42
C ARG A 223 -1.91 -7.75 28.32
N GLU A 224 -2.29 -8.08 29.55
CA GLU A 224 -1.36 -8.51 30.59
C GLU A 224 -1.14 -10.03 30.56
N ALA A 225 -2.19 -10.82 30.30
CA ALA A 225 -2.09 -12.27 30.28
C ALA A 225 -1.86 -12.83 28.87
N ALA A 226 -2.52 -12.27 27.85
CA ALA A 226 -2.37 -12.75 26.46
C ALA A 226 -1.29 -12.00 25.67
N GLY A 227 -0.72 -10.92 26.21
CA GLY A 227 0.42 -10.20 25.61
C GLY A 227 0.08 -9.30 24.42
N PHE A 228 -1.18 -8.95 24.21
CA PHE A 228 -1.57 -7.98 23.19
C PHE A 228 -1.14 -6.56 23.59
N ARG A 229 -0.73 -5.77 22.61
CA ARG A 229 -0.28 -4.38 22.87
C ARG A 229 -1.44 -3.45 23.29
N LEU A 230 -2.65 -3.73 22.80
CA LEU A 230 -3.88 -3.00 23.06
C LEU A 230 -4.98 -3.97 23.45
N GLY A 231 -5.90 -3.53 24.29
CA GLY A 231 -7.15 -4.21 24.51
C GLY A 231 -8.07 -4.07 23.29
N PRO A 232 -9.17 -4.85 23.21
CA PRO A 232 -10.12 -4.80 22.09
C PRO A 232 -11.03 -3.56 22.11
N PHE A 233 -11.07 -2.78 23.22
CA PHE A 233 -11.92 -1.61 23.41
C PHE A 233 -11.17 -0.28 23.64
#